data_7e2700581fe0b1f6d9b897772dc31c0b
#
_entry.id   7e2700581fe0b1f6d9b897772dc31c0b
#
_cell.length_a   1.000
_cell.length_b   1.000
_cell.length_c   1.000
_cell.angle_alpha   90.00
_cell.angle_beta   90.00
_cell.angle_gamma   90.00
#
_symmetry.space_group_name_H-M   'P 1'
#
loop_
_entity.id
_entity.type
_entity.pdbx_description
1 polymer ?
#
loop_
_entity_poly.entity_id
_entity_poly.type
_entity_poly.pdbx_seq_one_letter_code
_entity_poly.pdbx_strand_id
1 'polypeptide(L)'
;HSDSYLQGHPNMNTVPGVDMSTGSLGQGVSAAAGMAKAAKYLHMDKVRVYTLLGDGEIEEGEVWEAFLFAAKYKLDNLCIIIDLNGLQIDGPTSEVMPTDPVDAKLRDFGFRVISIDGHDFDRMEEAFAFFHEQKDAPTAILMRTTKGKGVSYMENSVGWHGKAPNDEEYKIAMEELNAQLAELEAQE
;
A
#
# COMPACT_ATOMS: atom_id res chain seq x y z
N HIS A 1 -7.19 9.99 -15.60
CA HIS A 1 -8.46 10.19 -16.29
C HIS A 1 -8.70 11.66 -16.57
N SER A 2 -9.31 12.00 -17.73
CA SER A 2 -9.91 13.32 -17.93
C SER A 2 -10.87 13.60 -16.77
N ASP A 3 -10.86 14.80 -16.24
CA ASP A 3 -11.72 15.25 -15.15
C ASP A 3 -11.51 14.64 -13.76
N SER A 4 -10.48 13.77 -13.57
CA SER A 4 -10.11 13.25 -12.25
C SER A 4 -8.71 13.71 -11.86
N TYR A 5 -8.55 14.14 -10.61
CA TYR A 5 -7.24 14.40 -10.02
C TYR A 5 -6.58 13.11 -9.44
N LEU A 6 -7.34 12.01 -9.33
CA LEU A 6 -6.81 10.71 -8.98
C LEU A 6 -6.21 10.05 -10.23
N GLN A 7 -4.88 9.98 -10.26
CA GLN A 7 -4.11 9.45 -11.38
C GLN A 7 -3.50 8.10 -11.02
N GLY A 8 -3.05 7.35 -12.03
CA GLY A 8 -2.32 6.08 -11.82
C GLY A 8 -1.04 6.25 -11.00
N HIS A 9 -0.36 7.40 -11.15
CA HIS A 9 0.73 7.82 -10.28
C HIS A 9 0.25 9.01 -9.44
N PRO A 10 0.34 8.97 -8.10
CA PRO A 10 -0.12 10.04 -7.25
C PRO A 10 0.70 11.32 -7.46
N ASN A 11 0.01 12.45 -7.51
CA ASN A 11 0.63 13.76 -7.73
C ASN A 11 0.34 14.67 -6.54
N MET A 12 1.40 15.07 -5.82
CA MET A 12 1.30 15.91 -4.62
C MET A 12 0.69 17.28 -4.86
N ASN A 13 0.69 17.78 -6.10
CA ASN A 13 0.11 19.08 -6.42
C ASN A 13 -1.40 19.03 -6.66
N THR A 14 -1.97 17.85 -6.80
CA THR A 14 -3.38 17.68 -7.19
C THR A 14 -4.18 16.76 -6.27
N VAL A 15 -3.53 15.82 -5.58
CA VAL A 15 -4.20 14.84 -4.71
C VAL A 15 -4.05 15.25 -3.25
N PRO A 16 -5.13 15.65 -2.56
CA PRO A 16 -5.07 15.95 -1.13
C PRO A 16 -4.58 14.74 -0.32
N GLY A 17 -3.66 14.97 0.63
CA GLY A 17 -3.09 13.93 1.47
C GLY A 17 -1.91 13.16 0.85
N VAL A 18 -1.49 13.52 -0.36
CA VAL A 18 -0.26 13.02 -0.98
C VAL A 18 0.82 14.08 -0.86
N ASP A 19 1.82 13.83 -0.04
CA ASP A 19 2.90 14.78 0.23
C ASP A 19 4.09 14.63 -0.73
N MET A 20 4.15 13.55 -1.50
CA MET A 20 5.19 13.30 -2.49
C MET A 20 4.64 12.56 -3.71
N SER A 21 4.90 13.10 -4.90
CA SER A 21 4.62 12.42 -6.16
C SER A 21 5.55 11.22 -6.32
N THR A 22 4.99 10.05 -6.60
CA THR A 22 5.73 8.79 -6.79
C THR A 22 5.27 8.06 -8.05
N GLY A 23 5.89 6.92 -8.36
CA GLY A 23 5.58 6.09 -9.54
C GLY A 23 6.79 5.30 -10.04
N SER A 24 8.01 5.77 -9.75
CA SER A 24 9.22 4.99 -9.94
C SER A 24 9.35 4.05 -8.75
N LEU A 25 9.13 2.75 -9.00
CA LEU A 25 9.07 1.72 -7.95
C LEU A 25 10.34 1.71 -7.09
N GLY A 26 10.17 1.53 -5.79
CA GLY A 26 11.24 1.49 -4.79
C GLY A 26 11.75 2.85 -4.30
N GLN A 27 11.60 3.94 -5.07
CA GLN A 27 12.17 5.25 -4.70
C GLN A 27 11.35 5.98 -3.63
N GLY A 28 10.03 5.81 -3.64
CA GLY A 28 9.12 6.47 -2.69
C GLY A 28 9.42 6.07 -1.23
N VAL A 29 9.75 4.82 -0.98
CA VAL A 29 10.06 4.33 0.37
C VAL A 29 11.37 4.89 0.91
N SER A 30 12.38 5.06 0.06
CA SER A 30 13.65 5.70 0.44
C SER A 30 13.45 7.15 0.85
N ALA A 31 12.64 7.90 0.07
CA ALA A 31 12.27 9.26 0.43
C ALA A 31 11.46 9.32 1.74
N ALA A 32 10.50 8.42 1.94
CA ALA A 32 9.71 8.31 3.16
C ALA A 32 10.60 8.02 4.39
N ALA A 33 11.56 7.12 4.27
CA ALA A 33 12.54 6.86 5.32
C ALA A 33 13.40 8.09 5.64
N GLY A 34 13.80 8.86 4.62
CA GLY A 34 14.50 10.14 4.77
C GLY A 34 13.64 11.18 5.51
N MET A 35 12.37 11.32 5.14
CA MET A 35 11.42 12.23 5.80
C MET A 35 11.21 11.85 7.29
N ALA A 36 11.01 10.57 7.56
CA ALA A 36 10.84 10.07 8.93
C ALA A 36 12.11 10.33 9.78
N LYS A 37 13.29 10.11 9.21
CA LYS A 37 14.56 10.40 9.86
C LYS A 37 14.75 11.88 10.11
N ALA A 38 14.42 12.74 9.14
CA ALA A 38 14.51 14.19 9.28
C ALA A 38 13.57 14.70 10.37
N ALA A 39 12.33 14.22 10.42
CA ALA A 39 11.38 14.57 11.48
C ALA A 39 11.93 14.24 12.89
N LYS A 40 12.51 13.05 13.07
CA LYS A 40 13.17 12.68 14.34
C LYS A 40 14.37 13.58 14.67
N TYR A 41 15.19 13.90 13.68
CA TYR A 41 16.36 14.76 13.85
C TYR A 41 15.96 16.19 14.26
N LEU A 42 14.87 16.70 13.70
CA LEU A 42 14.34 18.04 13.99
C LEU A 42 13.39 18.07 15.19
N HIS A 43 13.27 16.98 15.95
CA HIS A 43 12.39 16.86 17.11
C HIS A 43 10.91 17.17 16.79
N MET A 44 10.46 16.77 15.60
CA MET A 44 9.06 16.91 15.16
C MET A 44 8.26 15.67 15.58
N ASP A 45 8.07 15.48 16.89
CA ASP A 45 7.57 14.23 17.48
C ASP A 45 6.15 13.82 17.06
N LYS A 46 5.37 14.77 16.52
CA LYS A 46 4.01 14.52 16.02
C LYS A 46 3.96 14.02 14.59
N VAL A 47 5.06 14.16 13.82
CA VAL A 47 5.10 13.75 12.41
C VAL A 47 5.11 12.24 12.30
N ARG A 48 4.20 11.73 11.50
CA ARG A 48 4.12 10.33 11.08
C ARG A 48 4.23 10.27 9.56
N VAL A 49 5.01 9.34 9.08
CA VAL A 49 5.23 9.13 7.63
C VAL A 49 4.64 7.79 7.25
N TYR A 50 3.82 7.79 6.21
CA TYR A 50 3.20 6.60 5.65
C TYR A 50 3.67 6.42 4.22
N THR A 51 3.95 5.18 3.84
CA THR A 51 4.26 4.82 2.46
C THR A 51 3.55 3.53 2.09
N LEU A 52 2.91 3.52 0.91
CA LEU A 52 2.22 2.36 0.37
C LEU A 52 3.06 1.78 -0.76
N LEU A 53 3.32 0.49 -0.68
CA LEU A 53 4.09 -0.29 -1.65
C LEU A 53 3.23 -1.42 -2.21
N GLY A 54 3.45 -1.78 -3.47
CA GLY A 54 2.93 -3.01 -4.05
C GLY A 54 3.84 -4.20 -3.75
N ASP A 55 3.30 -5.42 -3.83
CA ASP A 55 4.07 -6.65 -3.66
C ASP A 55 5.11 -6.89 -4.76
N GLY A 56 4.83 -6.50 -6.00
CA GLY A 56 5.85 -6.45 -7.07
C GLY A 56 6.88 -5.35 -6.85
N GLU A 57 6.53 -4.23 -6.20
CA GLU A 57 7.46 -3.15 -5.90
C GLU A 57 8.53 -3.58 -4.88
N ILE A 58 8.19 -4.42 -3.92
CA ILE A 58 9.16 -4.90 -2.94
C ILE A 58 10.19 -5.90 -3.49
N GLU A 59 10.16 -6.20 -4.78
CA GLU A 59 11.23 -6.91 -5.47
C GLU A 59 12.46 -6.03 -5.72
N GLU A 60 12.28 -4.69 -5.71
CA GLU A 60 13.36 -3.73 -5.89
C GLU A 60 14.35 -3.75 -4.72
N GLY A 61 15.64 -3.83 -5.02
CA GLY A 61 16.71 -3.87 -4.00
C GLY A 61 16.72 -2.64 -3.10
N GLU A 62 16.41 -1.46 -3.65
CA GLU A 62 16.33 -0.19 -2.93
C GLU A 62 15.29 -0.24 -1.79
N VAL A 63 14.21 -1.00 -1.93
CA VAL A 63 13.21 -1.19 -0.88
C VAL A 63 13.84 -1.83 0.36
N TRP A 64 14.63 -2.89 0.17
CA TRP A 64 15.30 -3.59 1.27
C TRP A 64 16.40 -2.74 1.90
N GLU A 65 17.10 -1.93 1.12
CA GLU A 65 18.06 -0.94 1.64
C GLU A 65 17.36 0.11 2.52
N ALA A 66 16.19 0.61 2.09
CA ALA A 66 15.37 1.52 2.88
C ALA A 66 14.87 0.87 4.18
N PHE A 67 14.52 -0.42 4.14
CA PHE A 67 14.12 -1.18 5.34
C PHE A 67 15.26 -1.32 6.34
N LEU A 68 16.47 -1.65 5.87
CA LEU A 68 17.67 -1.68 6.72
C LEU A 68 17.93 -0.32 7.38
N PHE A 69 17.82 0.76 6.61
CA PHE A 69 17.96 2.12 7.11
C PHE A 69 16.91 2.45 8.18
N ALA A 70 15.64 2.15 7.91
CA ALA A 70 14.55 2.40 8.83
C ALA A 70 14.72 1.68 10.17
N ALA A 71 15.09 0.40 10.11
CA ALA A 71 15.38 -0.41 11.30
C ALA A 71 16.60 0.11 12.07
N LYS A 72 17.71 0.41 11.36
CA LYS A 72 18.93 0.96 11.95
C LYS A 72 18.66 2.22 12.76
N TYR A 73 17.82 3.11 12.25
CA TYR A 73 17.52 4.39 12.90
C TYR A 73 16.28 4.35 13.78
N LYS A 74 15.69 3.16 13.97
CA LYS A 74 14.49 2.95 14.80
C LYS A 74 13.40 3.97 14.48
N LEU A 75 13.02 4.04 13.20
CA LEU A 75 12.06 5.02 12.72
C LEU A 75 10.62 4.61 13.12
N ASP A 76 10.31 4.73 14.41
CA ASP A 76 8.98 4.43 14.97
C ASP A 76 7.88 5.39 14.52
N ASN A 77 8.25 6.42 13.78
CA ASN A 77 7.35 7.34 13.08
C ASN A 77 7.17 7.00 11.60
N LEU A 78 7.68 5.86 11.11
CA LEU A 78 7.49 5.35 9.75
C LEU A 78 6.57 4.13 9.75
N CYS A 79 5.49 4.22 8.99
CA CYS A 79 4.58 3.13 8.68
C CYS A 79 4.73 2.73 7.21
N ILE A 80 5.12 1.51 6.97
CA ILE A 80 5.17 0.91 5.63
C ILE A 80 3.94 0.03 5.47
N ILE A 81 3.16 0.30 4.44
CA ILE A 81 1.97 -0.46 4.09
C ILE A 81 2.31 -1.23 2.81
N ILE A 82 2.07 -2.54 2.80
CA ILE A 82 2.33 -3.37 1.63
C ILE A 82 1.02 -4.00 1.18
N ASP A 83 0.60 -3.67 -0.04
CA ASP A 83 -0.53 -4.31 -0.73
C ASP A 83 -0.08 -5.66 -1.28
N LEU A 84 -0.45 -6.73 -0.57
CA LEU A 84 -0.13 -8.12 -0.93
C LEU A 84 -1.31 -8.75 -1.67
N ASN A 85 -1.49 -8.38 -2.92
CA ASN A 85 -2.52 -8.93 -3.80
C ASN A 85 -2.05 -10.14 -4.63
N GLY A 86 -0.75 -10.46 -4.59
CA GLY A 86 -0.16 -11.61 -5.26
C GLY A 86 0.07 -11.45 -6.75
N LEU A 87 -0.17 -10.26 -7.31
CA LEU A 87 -0.08 -10.02 -8.74
C LEU A 87 0.75 -8.78 -9.08
N GLN A 88 1.56 -8.90 -10.10
CA GLN A 88 2.29 -7.80 -10.73
C GLN A 88 2.03 -7.78 -12.24
N ILE A 89 2.64 -6.84 -12.97
CA ILE A 89 2.36 -6.61 -14.39
C ILE A 89 2.60 -7.86 -15.26
N ASP A 90 3.59 -8.68 -14.90
CA ASP A 90 4.03 -9.85 -15.67
C ASP A 90 3.39 -11.17 -15.22
N GLY A 91 2.60 -11.16 -14.12
CA GLY A 91 1.95 -12.36 -13.62
C GLY A 91 1.87 -12.46 -12.10
N PRO A 92 1.64 -13.65 -11.56
CA PRO A 92 1.71 -13.91 -10.12
C PRO A 92 3.11 -13.62 -9.58
N THR A 93 3.20 -12.90 -8.46
CA THR A 93 4.50 -12.60 -7.82
C THR A 93 5.26 -13.87 -7.44
N SER A 94 4.55 -14.94 -7.10
CA SER A 94 5.14 -16.25 -6.80
C SER A 94 5.85 -16.93 -7.99
N GLU A 95 5.54 -16.53 -9.21
CA GLU A 95 6.13 -17.07 -10.43
C GLU A 95 7.18 -16.13 -11.03
N VAL A 96 6.95 -14.81 -10.91
CA VAL A 96 7.86 -13.81 -11.49
C VAL A 96 9.09 -13.62 -10.61
N MET A 97 8.91 -13.20 -9.35
CA MET A 97 9.99 -13.04 -8.38
C MET A 97 9.44 -13.16 -6.95
N PRO A 98 9.46 -14.35 -6.34
CA PRO A 98 8.86 -14.56 -5.03
C PRO A 98 9.62 -13.86 -3.91
N THR A 99 8.93 -12.95 -3.23
CA THR A 99 9.45 -12.23 -2.07
C THR A 99 9.06 -12.85 -0.73
N ASP A 100 8.16 -13.81 -0.71
CA ASP A 100 7.73 -14.51 0.50
C ASP A 100 8.88 -15.28 1.21
N PRO A 101 8.81 -15.48 2.51
CA PRO A 101 7.82 -14.94 3.45
C PRO A 101 8.14 -13.48 3.84
N VAL A 102 7.30 -12.54 3.41
CA VAL A 102 7.53 -11.10 3.61
C VAL A 102 7.50 -10.72 5.09
N ASP A 103 6.56 -11.28 5.85
CA ASP A 103 6.40 -10.98 7.29
C ASP A 103 7.62 -11.43 8.11
N ALA A 104 8.15 -12.61 7.85
CA ALA A 104 9.34 -13.11 8.54
C ALA A 104 10.55 -12.25 8.22
N LYS A 105 10.78 -11.94 6.94
CA LYS A 105 11.87 -11.07 6.50
C LYS A 105 11.83 -9.70 7.18
N LEU A 106 10.66 -9.05 7.22
CA LEU A 106 10.50 -7.75 7.87
C LEU A 106 10.74 -7.81 9.38
N ARG A 107 10.29 -8.88 10.07
CA ARG A 107 10.58 -9.10 11.48
C ARG A 107 12.08 -9.26 11.72
N ASP A 108 12.77 -10.01 10.86
CA ASP A 108 14.23 -10.21 10.94
C ASP A 108 14.98 -8.90 10.67
N PHE A 109 14.45 -8.01 9.84
CA PHE A 109 14.96 -6.64 9.69
C PHE A 109 14.71 -5.76 10.92
N GLY A 110 13.85 -6.16 11.86
CA GLY A 110 13.57 -5.42 13.09
C GLY A 110 12.30 -4.57 13.05
N PHE A 111 11.39 -4.85 12.13
CA PHE A 111 10.08 -4.19 12.07
C PHE A 111 9.08 -4.77 13.07
N ARG A 112 8.12 -3.95 13.50
CA ARG A 112 6.86 -4.41 14.05
C ARG A 112 5.91 -4.72 12.91
N VAL A 113 5.42 -5.95 12.83
CA VAL A 113 4.65 -6.42 11.67
C VAL A 113 3.27 -6.89 12.10
N ILE A 114 2.24 -6.36 11.45
CA ILE A 114 0.86 -6.81 11.55
C ILE A 114 0.36 -7.17 10.14
N SER A 115 -0.36 -8.28 10.02
CA SER A 115 -0.99 -8.71 8.75
C SER A 115 -2.50 -8.70 8.92
N ILE A 116 -3.21 -8.08 7.98
CA ILE A 116 -4.65 -7.88 8.01
C ILE A 116 -5.30 -8.24 6.69
N ASP A 117 -6.60 -8.44 6.69
CA ASP A 117 -7.44 -8.32 5.50
C ASP A 117 -7.48 -6.83 5.10
N GLY A 118 -6.97 -6.51 3.91
CA GLY A 118 -6.89 -5.13 3.41
C GLY A 118 -8.22 -4.63 2.84
N HIS A 119 -9.31 -5.41 2.91
CA HIS A 119 -10.68 -4.98 2.58
C HIS A 119 -11.59 -4.81 3.80
N ASP A 120 -11.05 -5.02 5.00
CA ASP A 120 -11.74 -4.85 6.29
C ASP A 120 -11.31 -3.53 6.95
N PHE A 121 -12.22 -2.56 7.00
CA PHE A 121 -11.94 -1.23 7.56
C PHE A 121 -11.65 -1.26 9.06
N ASP A 122 -12.30 -2.14 9.82
CA ASP A 122 -12.07 -2.28 11.26
C ASP A 122 -10.65 -2.80 11.50
N ARG A 123 -10.20 -3.75 10.69
CA ARG A 123 -8.82 -4.25 10.75
C ARG A 123 -7.79 -3.21 10.34
N MET A 124 -8.13 -2.34 9.37
CA MET A 124 -7.26 -1.20 9.03
C MET A 124 -7.14 -0.23 10.21
N GLU A 125 -8.24 0.12 10.88
CA GLU A 125 -8.21 0.99 12.05
C GLU A 125 -7.36 0.39 13.18
N GLU A 126 -7.54 -0.89 13.49
CA GLU A 126 -6.71 -1.62 14.46
C GLU A 126 -5.22 -1.58 14.08
N ALA A 127 -4.89 -1.75 12.80
CA ALA A 127 -3.50 -1.74 12.33
C ALA A 127 -2.86 -0.35 12.44
N PHE A 128 -3.60 0.72 12.16
CA PHE A 128 -3.11 2.09 12.35
C PHE A 128 -2.98 2.43 13.84
N ALA A 129 -3.91 1.99 14.70
CA ALA A 129 -3.77 2.11 16.14
C ALA A 129 -2.52 1.37 16.65
N PHE A 130 -2.30 0.14 16.17
CA PHE A 130 -1.08 -0.62 16.46
C PHE A 130 0.19 0.18 16.11
N PHE A 131 0.25 0.81 14.92
CA PHE A 131 1.38 1.64 14.53
C PHE A 131 1.62 2.79 15.51
N HIS A 132 0.56 3.49 15.95
CA HIS A 132 0.69 4.64 16.85
C HIS A 132 1.21 4.29 18.24
N GLU A 133 1.05 3.04 18.65
CA GLU A 133 1.53 2.53 19.94
C GLU A 133 3.01 2.10 19.91
N GLN A 134 3.57 1.81 18.71
CA GLN A 134 4.92 1.29 18.61
C GLN A 134 5.99 2.32 18.95
N LYS A 135 7.08 1.83 19.54
CA LYS A 135 8.26 2.60 19.90
C LYS A 135 9.52 1.84 19.48
N ASP A 136 10.55 2.61 19.16
CA ASP A 136 11.90 2.11 18.88
C ASP A 136 12.03 1.17 17.66
N ALA A 137 11.01 1.06 16.81
CA ALA A 137 11.04 0.27 15.59
C ALA A 137 10.05 0.79 14.55
N PRO A 138 10.36 0.73 13.26
CA PRO A 138 9.38 1.00 12.21
C PRO A 138 8.28 -0.07 12.19
N THR A 139 7.12 0.28 11.65
CA THR A 139 5.97 -0.63 11.53
C THR A 139 5.73 -0.99 10.07
N ALA A 140 5.39 -2.25 9.83
CA ALA A 140 4.89 -2.73 8.54
C ALA A 140 3.48 -3.31 8.71
N ILE A 141 2.54 -2.81 7.90
CA ILE A 141 1.18 -3.32 7.79
C ILE A 141 1.09 -4.08 6.47
N LEU A 142 0.88 -5.39 6.55
CA LEU A 142 0.71 -6.25 5.39
C LEU A 142 -0.78 -6.40 5.10
N MET A 143 -1.25 -5.76 4.05
CA MET A 143 -2.65 -5.80 3.63
C MET A 143 -2.84 -6.89 2.59
N ARG A 144 -3.53 -7.96 2.97
CA ARG A 144 -3.92 -8.99 2.02
C ARG A 144 -5.16 -8.53 1.28
N THR A 145 -5.01 -8.35 -0.03
CA THR A 145 -6.06 -7.79 -0.87
C THR A 145 -6.35 -8.67 -2.08
N THR A 146 -7.45 -8.37 -2.74
CA THR A 146 -7.79 -8.90 -4.06
C THR A 146 -7.68 -7.79 -5.08
N LYS A 147 -6.76 -7.91 -6.04
CA LYS A 147 -6.65 -6.95 -7.14
C LYS A 147 -7.96 -6.87 -7.91
N GLY A 148 -8.49 -5.66 -8.11
CA GLY A 148 -9.77 -5.44 -8.82
C GLY A 148 -11.03 -5.78 -8.02
N LYS A 149 -10.93 -5.86 -6.68
CA LYS A 149 -12.04 -6.20 -5.76
C LYS A 149 -13.33 -5.46 -6.08
N GLY A 150 -14.42 -6.22 -6.13
CA GLY A 150 -15.77 -5.71 -6.33
C GLY A 150 -16.24 -5.69 -7.79
N VAL A 151 -15.34 -5.98 -8.75
CA VAL A 151 -15.69 -6.07 -10.17
C VAL A 151 -15.29 -7.43 -10.71
N SER A 152 -16.26 -8.27 -11.04
CA SER A 152 -16.09 -9.69 -11.32
C SER A 152 -15.02 -10.01 -12.39
N TYR A 153 -14.98 -9.25 -13.46
CA TYR A 153 -14.02 -9.43 -14.56
C TYR A 153 -12.64 -8.80 -14.30
N MET A 154 -12.49 -8.01 -13.21
CA MET A 154 -11.21 -7.39 -12.80
C MET A 154 -10.52 -8.18 -11.69
N GLU A 155 -11.29 -8.89 -10.84
CA GLU A 155 -10.73 -9.61 -9.69
C GLU A 155 -9.67 -10.63 -10.13
N ASN A 156 -8.51 -10.58 -9.46
CA ASN A 156 -7.37 -11.45 -9.69
C ASN A 156 -6.89 -11.51 -11.17
N SER A 157 -7.10 -10.43 -11.92
CA SER A 157 -6.74 -10.35 -13.33
C SER A 157 -5.62 -9.35 -13.58
N VAL A 158 -4.44 -9.84 -13.99
CA VAL A 158 -3.25 -9.05 -14.34
C VAL A 158 -3.55 -8.04 -15.46
N GLY A 159 -4.40 -8.41 -16.43
CA GLY A 159 -4.74 -7.59 -17.59
C GLY A 159 -5.34 -6.22 -17.23
N TRP A 160 -5.80 -6.04 -15.99
CA TRP A 160 -6.36 -4.77 -15.52
C TRP A 160 -5.36 -3.88 -14.75
N HIS A 161 -4.09 -4.25 -14.72
CA HIS A 161 -3.06 -3.46 -14.04
C HIS A 161 -2.93 -2.03 -14.58
N GLY A 162 -3.05 -1.85 -15.90
CA GLY A 162 -2.90 -0.54 -16.54
C GLY A 162 -3.95 -0.26 -17.63
N LYS A 163 -5.06 -0.97 -17.65
CA LYS A 163 -6.14 -0.84 -18.63
C LYS A 163 -7.34 -0.08 -18.03
N ALA A 164 -7.91 0.85 -18.79
CA ALA A 164 -9.21 1.43 -18.49
C ALA A 164 -10.32 0.58 -19.10
N PRO A 165 -11.50 0.43 -18.43
CA PRO A 165 -12.64 -0.25 -19.01
C PRO A 165 -13.20 0.55 -20.21
N ASN A 166 -13.72 -0.16 -21.23
CA ASN A 166 -14.55 0.42 -22.26
C ASN A 166 -15.98 0.67 -21.74
N ASP A 167 -16.85 1.25 -22.57
CA ASP A 167 -18.20 1.64 -22.15
C ASP A 167 -19.06 0.44 -21.70
N GLU A 168 -18.91 -0.72 -22.33
CA GLU A 168 -19.64 -1.94 -21.98
C GLU A 168 -19.11 -2.53 -20.66
N GLU A 169 -17.80 -2.64 -20.55
CA GLU A 169 -17.09 -3.08 -19.31
C GLU A 169 -17.43 -2.15 -18.14
N TYR A 170 -17.42 -0.82 -18.38
CA TYR A 170 -17.82 0.18 -17.37
C TYR A 170 -19.26 -0.01 -16.88
N LYS A 171 -20.19 -0.28 -17.82
CA LYS A 171 -21.58 -0.51 -17.45
C LYS A 171 -21.74 -1.72 -16.54
N ILE A 172 -21.10 -2.84 -16.85
CA ILE A 172 -21.10 -4.05 -16.02
C ILE A 172 -20.53 -3.74 -14.63
N ALA A 173 -19.37 -3.08 -14.57
CA ALA A 173 -18.74 -2.71 -13.30
C ALA A 173 -19.67 -1.85 -12.43
N MET A 174 -20.34 -0.87 -13.02
CA MET A 174 -21.26 0.00 -12.30
C MET A 174 -22.54 -0.71 -11.83
N GLU A 175 -23.04 -1.68 -12.60
CA GLU A 175 -24.16 -2.53 -12.18
C GLU A 175 -23.77 -3.37 -10.96
N GLU A 176 -22.61 -4.01 -10.97
CA GLU A 176 -22.10 -4.81 -9.85
C GLU A 176 -21.85 -3.97 -8.59
N LEU A 177 -21.18 -2.82 -8.73
CA LEU A 177 -20.87 -1.93 -7.60
C LEU A 177 -22.12 -1.29 -7.00
N ASN A 178 -23.10 -0.88 -7.82
CA ASN A 178 -24.37 -0.34 -7.33
C ASN A 178 -25.20 -1.41 -6.62
N ALA A 179 -25.16 -2.66 -7.06
CA ALA A 179 -25.83 -3.75 -6.35
C ALA A 179 -25.21 -3.97 -4.95
N GLN A 180 -23.88 -3.97 -4.85
CA GLN A 180 -23.18 -4.09 -3.56
C GLN A 180 -23.50 -2.88 -2.64
N LEU A 181 -23.53 -1.66 -3.20
CA LEU A 181 -23.88 -0.47 -2.41
C LEU A 181 -25.30 -0.58 -1.84
N ALA A 182 -26.27 -1.01 -2.65
CA ALA A 182 -27.65 -1.19 -2.21
C ALA A 182 -27.80 -2.26 -1.11
N GLU A 183 -26.98 -3.33 -1.16
CA GLU A 183 -26.94 -4.35 -0.10
C GLU A 183 -26.39 -3.78 1.22
N LEU A 184 -25.37 -2.92 1.16
CA LEU A 184 -24.78 -2.27 2.34
C LEU A 184 -25.77 -1.28 2.96
N GLU A 185 -26.41 -0.43 2.14
CA GLU A 185 -27.42 0.53 2.61
C GLU A 185 -28.65 -0.14 3.25
N ALA A 186 -28.95 -1.38 2.85
CA ALA A 186 -30.05 -2.13 3.46
C ALA A 186 -29.71 -2.75 4.82
N GLN A 187 -28.44 -2.76 5.22
CA GLN A 187 -27.94 -3.30 6.50
C GLN A 187 -27.77 -2.23 7.58
N GLU A 188 -27.83 -0.94 7.21
CA GLU A 188 -27.85 0.22 8.12
C GLU A 188 -29.27 0.53 8.63
#